data_0854c41402a46b2adc56225a3f660154
#
_entry.id   0854c41402a46b2adc56225a3f660154
#
_cell.length_a   1.000
_cell.length_b   1.000
_cell.length_c   1.000
_cell.angle_alpha   90.00
_cell.angle_beta   90.00
_cell.angle_gamma   90.00
#
_symmetry.space_group_name_H-M   'P 1'
#
loop_
_entity.id
_entity.type
_entity.pdbx_description
1 polymer ?
#
loop_
_entity_poly.entity_id
_entity_poly.type
_entity_poly.pdbx_seq_one_letter_code
_entity_poly.pdbx_strand_id
1 'polypeptide(L)'
;LQGDVGSGKTIVALISMLTVIESGYQVTLMAPTSILAYQHYENISKLILNLPIEIDILTGKDKGKKRIEKLDKIKDGKTQIIIGTHALIQEGVNFKKLGLSVIDEQHRFGVYQRMAFNYKGFRPSILVMSATPIPRTLTLAAYGDMDESRLIEKPIGRKPIKTTSLTLKKEKDLIERIKKKINNSNDKFFWVCPLIEESQELDLKAATDRYITLNKIFKNK
;
A
#
# COMPACT_ATOMS: atom_id res chain seq x y z
N LEU A 1 12.68 -1.59 3.59
CA LEU A 1 12.24 -0.66 4.64
C LEU A 1 11.00 -1.20 5.31
N GLN A 2 11.09 -1.55 6.60
CA GLN A 2 9.98 -2.04 7.41
C GLN A 2 9.55 -0.99 8.43
N GLY A 3 8.27 -0.96 8.76
CA GLY A 3 7.74 -0.10 9.82
C GLY A 3 6.22 -0.15 9.90
N ASP A 4 5.67 0.13 11.07
CA ASP A 4 4.21 0.12 11.27
C ASP A 4 3.50 1.13 10.36
N VAL A 5 2.18 1.01 10.20
CA VAL A 5 1.37 2.00 9.47
C VAL A 5 1.52 3.37 10.14
N GLY A 6 1.86 4.38 9.35
CA GLY A 6 2.08 5.74 9.86
C GLY A 6 3.48 6.00 10.46
N SER A 7 4.42 5.04 10.38
CA SER A 7 5.80 5.22 10.88
C SER A 7 6.67 6.14 10.03
N GLY A 8 6.17 6.67 8.91
CA GLY A 8 6.93 7.56 8.04
C GLY A 8 7.64 6.89 6.86
N LYS A 9 7.36 5.62 6.53
CA LYS A 9 7.98 4.91 5.38
C LYS A 9 7.94 5.74 4.09
N THR A 10 6.81 6.36 3.79
CA THR A 10 6.62 7.15 2.57
C THR A 10 7.55 8.38 2.53
N ILE A 11 7.82 9.00 3.67
CA ILE A 11 8.76 10.15 3.75
C ILE A 11 10.19 9.69 3.50
N VAL A 12 10.61 8.58 4.09
CA VAL A 12 11.94 8.00 3.84
C VAL A 12 12.11 7.64 2.36
N ALA A 13 11.09 7.02 1.77
CA ALA A 13 11.09 6.72 0.34
C ALA A 13 11.16 7.99 -0.52
N LEU A 14 10.40 9.03 -0.17
CA LEU A 14 10.45 10.31 -0.89
C LEU A 14 11.84 10.95 -0.82
N ILE A 15 12.48 10.99 0.33
CA ILE A 15 13.84 11.50 0.47
C ILE A 15 14.80 10.72 -0.43
N SER A 16 14.73 9.39 -0.42
CA SER A 16 15.53 8.54 -1.31
C SER A 16 15.26 8.82 -2.78
N MET A 17 13.99 9.00 -3.17
CA MET A 17 13.62 9.38 -4.54
C MET A 17 14.21 10.74 -4.94
N LEU A 18 14.13 11.75 -4.07
CA LEU A 18 14.67 13.08 -4.34
C LEU A 18 16.19 13.05 -4.55
N THR A 19 16.93 12.30 -3.72
CA THR A 19 18.38 12.13 -3.87
C THR A 19 18.75 11.52 -5.23
N VAL A 20 17.95 10.54 -5.70
CA VAL A 20 18.17 9.92 -7.01
C VAL A 20 17.83 10.87 -8.16
N ILE A 21 16.79 11.71 -8.00
CA ILE A 21 16.41 12.74 -8.99
C ILE A 21 17.49 13.82 -9.10
N GLU A 22 18.07 14.25 -8.00
CA GLU A 22 19.21 15.20 -7.99
C GLU A 22 20.41 14.68 -8.79
N SER A 23 20.57 13.34 -8.84
CA SER A 23 21.59 12.67 -9.67
C SER A 23 21.20 12.52 -11.15
N GLY A 24 20.07 13.11 -11.58
CA GLY A 24 19.61 13.13 -12.97
C GLY A 24 18.89 11.84 -13.42
N TYR A 25 18.35 11.06 -12.49
CA TYR A 25 17.59 9.83 -12.79
C TYR A 25 16.10 10.02 -12.54
N GLN A 26 15.30 9.15 -13.17
CA GLN A 26 13.88 9.00 -12.89
C GLN A 26 13.66 7.97 -11.79
N VAL A 27 12.53 8.08 -11.09
CA VAL A 27 12.15 7.18 -10.02
C VAL A 27 10.71 6.71 -10.19
N THR A 28 10.42 5.50 -9.74
CA THR A 28 9.05 4.96 -9.72
C THR A 28 8.60 4.62 -8.31
N LEU A 29 7.29 4.78 -8.04
CA LEU A 29 6.64 4.23 -6.87
C LEU A 29 5.47 3.34 -7.32
N MET A 30 5.59 2.05 -7.07
CA MET A 30 4.58 1.06 -7.42
C MET A 30 3.72 0.72 -6.20
N ALA A 31 2.41 0.88 -6.34
CA ALA A 31 1.41 0.52 -5.34
C ALA A 31 0.54 -0.65 -5.82
N PRO A 32 0.02 -1.48 -4.91
CA PRO A 32 -0.73 -2.69 -5.28
C PRO A 32 -2.10 -2.39 -5.91
N THR A 33 -2.68 -1.24 -5.65
CA THR A 33 -3.98 -0.84 -6.18
C THR A 33 -3.96 0.58 -6.71
N SER A 34 -4.87 0.89 -7.65
CA SER A 34 -5.03 2.25 -8.17
C SER A 34 -5.38 3.25 -7.07
N ILE A 35 -6.18 2.85 -6.08
CA ILE A 35 -6.55 3.71 -4.95
C ILE A 35 -5.32 4.15 -4.17
N LEU A 36 -4.44 3.21 -3.83
CA LEU A 36 -3.20 3.51 -3.11
C LEU A 36 -2.23 4.32 -3.99
N ALA A 37 -2.16 4.04 -5.30
CA ALA A 37 -1.36 4.84 -6.23
C ALA A 37 -1.82 6.31 -6.26
N TYR A 38 -3.13 6.57 -6.33
CA TYR A 38 -3.68 7.93 -6.26
C TYR A 38 -3.40 8.59 -4.90
N GLN A 39 -3.53 7.85 -3.82
CA GLN A 39 -3.23 8.35 -2.47
C GLN A 39 -1.76 8.77 -2.33
N HIS A 40 -0.84 7.96 -2.83
CA HIS A 40 0.59 8.33 -2.87
C HIS A 40 0.82 9.54 -3.76
N TYR A 41 0.21 9.59 -4.94
CA TYR A 41 0.32 10.72 -5.86
C TYR A 41 -0.12 12.03 -5.19
N GLU A 42 -1.29 12.08 -4.58
CA GLU A 42 -1.79 13.28 -3.90
C GLU A 42 -0.89 13.72 -2.73
N ASN A 43 -0.46 12.76 -1.92
CA ASN A 43 0.38 13.06 -0.76
C ASN A 43 1.76 13.56 -1.17
N ILE A 44 2.40 12.90 -2.12
CA ILE A 44 3.73 13.28 -2.60
C ILE A 44 3.67 14.60 -3.37
N SER A 45 2.68 14.82 -4.23
CA SER A 45 2.50 16.08 -4.95
C SER A 45 2.42 17.28 -4.01
N LYS A 46 1.72 17.14 -2.88
CA LYS A 46 1.64 18.20 -1.86
C LYS A 46 2.99 18.48 -1.21
N LEU A 47 3.79 17.45 -0.97
CA LEU A 47 5.09 17.58 -0.31
C LEU A 47 6.16 18.22 -1.22
N ILE A 48 6.06 17.99 -2.52
CA ILE A 48 7.04 18.51 -3.53
C ILE A 48 6.53 19.75 -4.28
N LEU A 49 5.42 20.35 -3.86
CA LEU A 49 4.75 21.44 -4.58
C LEU A 49 5.68 22.60 -4.97
N ASN A 50 6.68 22.89 -4.13
CA ASN A 50 7.63 23.99 -4.35
C ASN A 50 8.95 23.53 -5.02
N LEU A 51 9.04 22.28 -5.46
CA LEU A 51 10.20 21.73 -6.13
C LEU A 51 9.99 21.69 -7.65
N PRO A 52 11.02 21.92 -8.47
CA PRO A 52 10.92 21.85 -9.93
C PRO A 52 10.94 20.38 -10.40
N ILE A 53 10.02 19.56 -9.89
CA ILE A 53 9.92 18.13 -10.16
C ILE A 53 8.56 17.80 -10.74
N GLU A 54 8.54 17.20 -11.94
CA GLU A 54 7.31 16.73 -12.56
C GLU A 54 6.97 15.31 -12.07
N ILE A 55 5.78 15.18 -11.50
CA ILE A 55 5.20 13.91 -11.02
C ILE A 55 3.97 13.56 -11.83
N ASP A 56 3.81 12.29 -12.20
CA ASP A 56 2.60 11.78 -12.87
C ASP A 56 2.23 10.39 -12.36
N ILE A 57 1.00 9.98 -12.66
CA ILE A 57 0.45 8.69 -12.29
C ILE A 57 0.12 7.87 -13.55
N LEU A 58 0.52 6.57 -13.55
CA LEU A 58 0.23 5.62 -14.62
C LEU A 58 -0.45 4.37 -14.06
N THR A 59 -1.69 4.13 -14.45
CA THR A 59 -2.49 2.99 -14.01
C THR A 59 -3.12 2.26 -15.21
N GLY A 60 -3.73 1.10 -14.97
CA GLY A 60 -4.48 0.37 -16.00
C GLY A 60 -5.73 1.10 -16.51
N LYS A 61 -6.15 2.20 -15.85
CA LYS A 61 -7.25 3.05 -16.30
C LYS A 61 -6.85 4.03 -17.39
N ASP A 62 -5.56 4.34 -17.53
CA ASP A 62 -5.04 5.23 -18.55
C ASP A 62 -5.11 4.54 -19.91
N LYS A 63 -5.86 5.10 -20.86
CA LYS A 63 -6.09 4.55 -22.20
C LYS A 63 -5.99 5.64 -23.28
N GLY A 64 -5.81 5.21 -24.53
CA GLY A 64 -5.84 6.10 -25.70
C GLY A 64 -4.78 7.21 -25.65
N LYS A 65 -5.14 8.39 -26.15
CA LYS A 65 -4.23 9.53 -26.32
C LYS A 65 -3.55 9.96 -25.02
N LYS A 66 -4.30 10.01 -23.90
CA LYS A 66 -3.74 10.38 -22.58
C LYS A 66 -2.62 9.44 -22.12
N ARG A 67 -2.77 8.13 -22.39
CA ARG A 67 -1.70 7.16 -22.05
C ARG A 67 -0.46 7.40 -22.90
N ILE A 68 -0.62 7.67 -24.20
CA ILE A 68 0.49 7.95 -25.11
C ILE A 68 1.26 9.18 -24.65
N GLU A 69 0.59 10.28 -24.35
CA GLU A 69 1.19 11.52 -23.87
C GLU A 69 2.02 11.32 -22.59
N LYS A 70 1.49 10.52 -21.64
CA LYS A 70 2.24 10.16 -20.41
C LYS A 70 3.47 9.32 -20.72
N LEU A 71 3.34 8.32 -21.60
CA LEU A 71 4.46 7.46 -21.98
C LEU A 71 5.56 8.24 -22.69
N ASP A 72 5.22 9.21 -23.54
CA ASP A 72 6.19 10.07 -24.21
C ASP A 72 6.93 10.95 -23.18
N LYS A 73 6.24 11.56 -22.22
CA LYS A 73 6.86 12.33 -21.14
C LYS A 73 7.82 11.47 -20.28
N ILE A 74 7.45 10.24 -19.99
CA ILE A 74 8.29 9.30 -19.26
C ILE A 74 9.54 8.97 -20.09
N LYS A 75 9.37 8.64 -21.35
CA LYS A 75 10.45 8.29 -22.30
C LYS A 75 11.43 9.45 -22.48
N ASP A 76 10.94 10.67 -22.55
CA ASP A 76 11.77 11.88 -22.69
C ASP A 76 12.47 12.29 -21.39
N GLY A 77 12.07 11.69 -20.25
CA GLY A 77 12.61 12.01 -18.92
C GLY A 77 12.07 13.32 -18.35
N LYS A 78 10.98 13.87 -18.91
CA LYS A 78 10.30 15.06 -18.39
C LYS A 78 9.65 14.76 -17.05
N THR A 79 8.93 13.64 -16.95
CA THR A 79 8.38 13.17 -15.68
C THR A 79 9.48 12.47 -14.88
N GLN A 80 9.83 13.01 -13.71
CA GLN A 80 10.88 12.46 -12.85
C GLN A 80 10.34 11.47 -11.84
N ILE A 81 9.15 11.69 -11.28
CA ILE A 81 8.48 10.74 -10.37
C ILE A 81 7.28 10.12 -11.07
N ILE A 82 7.26 8.81 -11.22
CA ILE A 82 6.16 8.09 -11.85
C ILE A 82 5.55 7.16 -10.80
N ILE A 83 4.32 7.45 -10.38
CA ILE A 83 3.57 6.60 -9.46
C ILE A 83 2.61 5.74 -10.26
N GLY A 84 2.41 4.50 -9.85
CA GLY A 84 1.45 3.65 -10.56
C GLY A 84 1.24 2.29 -9.93
N THR A 85 0.57 1.44 -10.70
CA THR A 85 0.37 0.03 -10.35
C THR A 85 1.30 -0.85 -11.19
N HIS A 86 0.98 -2.12 -11.34
CA HIS A 86 1.66 -3.02 -12.28
C HIS A 86 1.71 -2.49 -13.73
N ALA A 87 0.95 -1.44 -14.05
CA ALA A 87 1.04 -0.76 -15.34
C ALA A 87 2.43 -0.21 -15.65
N LEU A 88 3.24 0.11 -14.61
CA LEU A 88 4.61 0.61 -14.74
C LEU A 88 5.58 -0.42 -15.35
N ILE A 89 5.33 -1.71 -15.15
CA ILE A 89 6.18 -2.80 -15.64
C ILE A 89 5.72 -3.40 -16.97
N GLN A 90 4.55 -2.98 -17.48
CA GLN A 90 4.02 -3.45 -18.77
C GLN A 90 4.94 -3.07 -19.93
N GLU A 91 4.84 -3.84 -21.00
CA GLU A 91 5.46 -3.50 -22.28
C GLU A 91 5.03 -2.12 -22.76
N GLY A 92 5.95 -1.42 -23.44
CA GLY A 92 5.71 -0.04 -23.92
C GLY A 92 5.99 1.06 -22.90
N VAL A 93 6.19 0.78 -21.61
CA VAL A 93 6.68 1.77 -20.65
C VAL A 93 8.21 1.79 -20.68
N ASN A 94 8.77 2.84 -21.24
CA ASN A 94 10.22 3.03 -21.37
C ASN A 94 10.65 4.28 -20.59
N PHE A 95 11.63 4.12 -19.73
CA PHE A 95 12.22 5.22 -18.97
C PHE A 95 13.49 5.71 -19.68
N LYS A 96 13.76 7.01 -19.62
CA LYS A 96 15.02 7.57 -20.14
C LYS A 96 16.20 7.11 -19.30
N LYS A 97 16.10 7.25 -17.98
CA LYS A 97 17.11 6.86 -17.00
C LYS A 97 16.43 6.50 -15.66
N LEU A 98 15.98 5.27 -15.51
CA LEU A 98 15.40 4.81 -14.24
C LEU A 98 16.53 4.47 -13.26
N GLY A 99 16.57 5.13 -12.09
CA GLY A 99 17.58 4.92 -11.05
C GLY A 99 17.05 4.23 -9.80
N LEU A 100 15.76 4.42 -9.46
CA LEU A 100 15.16 3.82 -8.27
C LEU A 100 13.73 3.38 -8.54
N SER A 101 13.38 2.19 -8.06
CA SER A 101 12.01 1.69 -8.02
C SER A 101 11.60 1.43 -6.59
N VAL A 102 10.63 2.19 -6.08
CA VAL A 102 10.01 1.98 -4.78
C VAL A 102 8.80 1.07 -4.96
N ILE A 103 8.68 0.03 -4.15
CA ILE A 103 7.57 -0.94 -4.18
C ILE A 103 6.89 -0.94 -2.82
N ASP A 104 5.63 -0.51 -2.77
CA ASP A 104 4.86 -0.50 -1.54
C ASP A 104 4.05 -1.80 -1.38
N GLU A 105 3.91 -2.28 -0.12
CA GLU A 105 3.19 -3.49 0.25
C GLU A 105 3.61 -4.73 -0.57
N GLN A 106 4.88 -5.04 -0.52
CA GLN A 106 5.56 -6.07 -1.30
C GLN A 106 4.85 -7.44 -1.34
N HIS A 107 4.17 -7.85 -0.27
CA HIS A 107 3.52 -9.16 -0.17
C HIS A 107 2.45 -9.41 -1.24
N ARG A 108 2.00 -8.35 -1.92
CA ARG A 108 1.03 -8.41 -3.03
C ARG A 108 1.69 -8.50 -4.41
N PHE A 109 3.03 -8.51 -4.48
CA PHE A 109 3.78 -8.57 -5.73
C PHE A 109 4.63 -9.84 -5.81
N GLY A 110 4.54 -10.56 -6.93
CA GLY A 110 5.38 -11.72 -7.21
C GLY A 110 6.85 -11.38 -7.50
N VAL A 111 7.74 -12.36 -7.41
CA VAL A 111 9.18 -12.21 -7.72
C VAL A 111 9.39 -11.67 -9.13
N TYR A 112 8.62 -12.14 -10.10
CA TYR A 112 8.70 -11.72 -11.51
C TYR A 112 8.44 -10.23 -11.73
N GLN A 113 7.55 -9.62 -10.97
CA GLN A 113 7.20 -8.21 -11.13
C GLN A 113 8.34 -7.29 -10.67
N ARG A 114 9.13 -7.73 -9.71
CA ARG A 114 10.32 -7.01 -9.25
C ARG A 114 11.48 -7.15 -10.23
N MET A 115 11.67 -8.35 -10.74
CA MET A 115 12.68 -8.61 -11.78
C MET A 115 12.38 -7.82 -13.07
N ALA A 116 11.11 -7.54 -13.37
CA ALA A 116 10.73 -6.74 -14.53
C ALA A 116 11.31 -5.31 -14.51
N PHE A 117 11.54 -4.70 -13.35
CA PHE A 117 12.23 -3.41 -13.27
C PHE A 117 13.72 -3.51 -13.63
N ASN A 118 14.38 -4.64 -13.40
CA ASN A 118 15.78 -4.82 -13.78
C ASN A 118 15.99 -4.74 -15.30
N TYR A 119 14.94 -5.00 -16.08
CA TYR A 119 14.96 -4.89 -17.56
C TYR A 119 14.52 -3.51 -18.07
N LYS A 120 13.99 -2.64 -17.19
CA LYS A 120 13.47 -1.31 -17.56
C LYS A 120 14.48 -0.16 -17.43
N GLY A 121 15.70 -0.47 -16.96
CA GLY A 121 16.76 0.53 -16.79
C GLY A 121 18.13 -0.12 -16.61
N PHE A 122 19.15 0.69 -16.37
CA PHE A 122 20.51 0.21 -16.05
C PHE A 122 20.55 -0.27 -14.58
N ARG A 123 19.91 -1.40 -14.27
CA ARG A 123 19.81 -1.99 -12.92
C ARG A 123 19.40 -0.98 -11.87
N PRO A 124 18.18 -0.45 -11.91
CA PRO A 124 17.72 0.51 -10.91
C PRO A 124 17.79 -0.11 -9.51
N SER A 125 18.13 0.67 -8.51
CA SER A 125 18.01 0.26 -7.11
C SER A 125 16.55 -0.02 -6.78
N ILE A 126 16.28 -1.00 -5.93
CA ILE A 126 14.92 -1.37 -5.53
C ILE A 126 14.77 -1.13 -4.04
N LEU A 127 13.84 -0.26 -3.67
CA LEU A 127 13.42 -0.03 -2.29
C LEU A 127 12.05 -0.65 -2.05
N VAL A 128 12.01 -1.67 -1.23
CA VAL A 128 10.75 -2.34 -0.86
C VAL A 128 10.26 -1.81 0.48
N MET A 129 8.97 -1.46 0.55
CA MET A 129 8.31 -1.04 1.79
C MET A 129 7.29 -2.08 2.23
N SER A 130 7.22 -2.34 3.55
CA SER A 130 6.19 -3.20 4.13
C SER A 130 5.80 -2.75 5.53
N ALA A 131 4.49 -2.85 5.84
CA ALA A 131 3.99 -2.67 7.21
C ALA A 131 4.03 -3.97 8.01
N THR A 132 4.12 -5.12 7.35
CA THR A 132 4.20 -6.43 8.00
C THR A 132 5.65 -6.84 8.21
N PRO A 133 6.05 -7.25 9.43
CA PRO A 133 7.38 -7.80 9.65
C PRO A 133 7.55 -9.08 8.84
N ILE A 134 8.51 -9.09 7.92
CA ILE A 134 8.90 -10.31 7.21
C ILE A 134 10.09 -10.91 7.99
N PRO A 135 10.02 -12.16 8.45
CA PRO A 135 11.16 -12.78 9.12
C PRO A 135 12.41 -12.74 8.24
N ARG A 136 13.57 -12.35 8.83
CA ARG A 136 14.85 -12.21 8.10
C ARG A 136 15.23 -13.48 7.33
N THR A 137 14.92 -14.65 7.87
CA THR A 137 15.14 -15.94 7.22
C THR A 137 14.33 -16.09 5.92
N LEU A 138 13.08 -15.63 5.90
CA LEU A 138 12.26 -15.59 4.68
C LEU A 138 12.76 -14.53 3.69
N THR A 139 13.26 -13.42 4.18
CA THR A 139 13.85 -12.37 3.34
C THR A 139 15.10 -12.89 2.64
N LEU A 140 16.02 -13.53 3.37
CA LEU A 140 17.22 -14.14 2.79
C LEU A 140 16.91 -15.28 1.81
N ALA A 141 15.97 -16.18 2.17
CA ALA A 141 15.60 -17.31 1.33
C ALA A 141 14.89 -16.89 0.03
N ALA A 142 14.08 -15.83 0.08
CA ALA A 142 13.28 -15.37 -1.06
C ALA A 142 13.97 -14.29 -1.91
N TYR A 143 14.93 -13.54 -1.35
CA TYR A 143 15.43 -12.29 -1.93
C TYR A 143 16.96 -12.18 -2.07
N GLY A 144 17.71 -13.13 -1.51
CA GLY A 144 19.18 -13.07 -1.53
C GLY A 144 19.71 -11.85 -0.75
N ASP A 145 20.57 -11.05 -1.37
CA ASP A 145 21.20 -9.88 -0.77
C ASP A 145 20.22 -8.69 -0.69
N MET A 146 19.45 -8.60 0.38
CA MET A 146 18.66 -7.41 0.72
C MET A 146 19.06 -6.89 2.10
N ASP A 147 19.44 -5.63 2.15
CA ASP A 147 19.61 -4.91 3.41
C ASP A 147 18.25 -4.52 4.00
N GLU A 148 18.15 -4.58 5.32
CA GLU A 148 16.92 -4.27 6.03
C GLU A 148 17.09 -3.02 6.91
N SER A 149 16.22 -2.03 6.70
CA SER A 149 16.07 -0.87 7.57
C SER A 149 14.71 -0.90 8.25
N ARG A 150 14.66 -0.64 9.57
CA ARG A 150 13.43 -0.69 10.37
C ARG A 150 13.11 0.65 11.01
N LEU A 151 11.88 1.13 10.81
CA LEU A 151 11.29 2.24 11.55
C LEU A 151 10.54 1.64 12.75
N ILE A 152 11.16 1.68 13.91
CA ILE A 152 10.63 1.05 15.14
C ILE A 152 9.72 1.98 15.95
N GLU A 153 9.81 3.28 15.71
CA GLU A 153 8.98 4.27 16.39
C GLU A 153 7.54 4.24 15.89
N LYS A 154 6.63 4.36 16.82
CA LYS A 154 5.20 4.51 16.51
C LYS A 154 4.85 5.98 16.37
N PRO A 155 3.83 6.33 15.55
CA PRO A 155 3.36 7.71 15.44
C PRO A 155 3.01 8.29 16.81
N ILE A 156 3.39 9.55 17.04
CA ILE A 156 3.09 10.27 18.27
C ILE A 156 1.57 10.29 18.50
N GLY A 157 1.15 9.97 19.73
CA GLY A 157 -0.27 9.93 20.10
C GLY A 157 -1.01 8.63 19.79
N ARG A 158 -0.37 7.65 19.15
CA ARG A 158 -0.98 6.33 18.92
C ARG A 158 -1.06 5.55 20.24
N LYS A 159 -2.30 5.34 20.70
CA LYS A 159 -2.56 4.53 21.89
C LYS A 159 -2.23 3.05 21.63
N PRO A 160 -1.77 2.31 22.65
CA PRO A 160 -1.54 0.86 22.51
C PRO A 160 -2.85 0.15 22.16
N ILE A 161 -2.75 -0.80 21.22
CA ILE A 161 -3.89 -1.63 20.82
C ILE A 161 -4.08 -2.71 21.88
N LYS A 162 -5.29 -2.81 22.42
CA LYS A 162 -5.67 -3.89 23.35
C LYS A 162 -6.38 -4.98 22.56
N THR A 163 -5.73 -6.13 22.43
CA THR A 163 -6.32 -7.32 21.81
C THR A 163 -6.88 -8.24 22.88
N THR A 164 -8.11 -8.73 22.69
CA THR A 164 -8.77 -9.64 23.64
C THR A 164 -9.39 -10.79 22.84
N SER A 165 -9.18 -12.02 23.31
CA SER A 165 -9.84 -13.20 22.78
C SER A 165 -11.10 -13.51 23.59
N LEU A 166 -12.20 -13.82 22.90
CA LEU A 166 -13.49 -14.18 23.51
C LEU A 166 -14.02 -15.47 22.87
N THR A 167 -14.67 -16.30 23.66
CA THR A 167 -15.41 -17.46 23.12
C THR A 167 -16.68 -17.01 22.41
N LEU A 168 -17.14 -17.76 21.40
CA LEU A 168 -18.38 -17.47 20.68
C LEU A 168 -19.61 -17.39 21.59
N LYS A 169 -19.61 -18.09 22.73
CA LYS A 169 -20.68 -17.98 23.73
C LYS A 169 -20.87 -16.58 24.29
N LYS A 170 -19.82 -15.74 24.29
CA LYS A 170 -19.86 -14.33 24.77
C LYS A 170 -20.15 -13.32 23.67
N GLU A 171 -20.56 -13.76 22.49
CA GLU A 171 -20.87 -12.89 21.37
C GLU A 171 -21.98 -11.89 21.69
N LYS A 172 -23.05 -12.34 22.36
CA LYS A 172 -24.16 -11.45 22.77
C LYS A 172 -23.68 -10.33 23.70
N ASP A 173 -22.83 -10.67 24.66
CA ASP A 173 -22.24 -9.70 25.59
C ASP A 173 -21.35 -8.68 24.84
N LEU A 174 -20.63 -9.14 23.81
CA LEU A 174 -19.82 -8.26 22.97
C LEU A 174 -20.68 -7.27 22.19
N ILE A 175 -21.77 -7.74 21.57
CA ILE A 175 -22.72 -6.89 20.84
C ILE A 175 -23.33 -5.83 21.76
N GLU A 176 -23.74 -6.21 22.98
CA GLU A 176 -24.26 -5.26 23.97
C GLU A 176 -23.23 -4.20 24.39
N ARG A 177 -21.97 -4.58 24.56
CA ARG A 177 -20.88 -3.65 24.85
C ARG A 177 -20.64 -2.67 23.69
N ILE A 178 -20.64 -3.18 22.45
CA ILE A 178 -20.52 -2.35 21.24
C ILE A 178 -21.69 -1.36 21.19
N LYS A 179 -22.92 -1.80 21.41
CA LYS A 179 -24.13 -0.96 21.43
C LYS A 179 -24.04 0.17 22.45
N LYS A 180 -23.60 -0.14 23.65
CA LYS A 180 -23.36 0.89 24.69
C LYS A 180 -22.28 1.90 24.27
N LYS A 181 -21.22 1.41 23.63
CA LYS A 181 -20.11 2.26 23.21
C LYS A 181 -20.48 3.19 22.04
N ILE A 182 -21.22 2.69 21.05
CA ILE A 182 -21.76 3.50 19.94
C ILE A 182 -22.65 4.64 20.49
N ASN A 183 -23.43 4.36 21.57
CA ASN A 183 -24.32 5.37 22.16
C ASN A 183 -23.56 6.49 22.87
N ASN A 184 -22.39 6.19 23.43
CA ASN A 184 -21.66 7.08 24.32
C ASN A 184 -20.40 7.68 23.69
N SER A 185 -20.05 7.28 22.47
CA SER A 185 -18.86 7.76 21.76
C SER A 185 -19.08 7.76 20.24
N ASN A 186 -18.24 8.52 19.53
CA ASN A 186 -18.17 8.53 18.06
C ASN A 186 -17.29 7.41 17.48
N ASP A 187 -17.06 6.32 18.24
CA ASP A 187 -16.21 5.22 17.83
C ASP A 187 -16.82 4.46 16.66
N LYS A 188 -15.97 4.07 15.71
CA LYS A 188 -16.34 3.20 14.58
C LYS A 188 -15.95 1.77 14.88
N PHE A 189 -16.79 0.82 14.45
CA PHE A 189 -16.58 -0.60 14.63
C PHE A 189 -16.59 -1.31 13.29
N PHE A 190 -15.61 -2.21 13.11
CA PHE A 190 -15.52 -3.08 11.96
C PHE A 190 -15.73 -4.52 12.42
N TRP A 191 -16.69 -5.19 11.83
CA TRP A 191 -16.91 -6.62 12.05
C TRP A 191 -16.36 -7.39 10.88
N VAL A 192 -15.26 -8.13 11.09
CA VAL A 192 -14.59 -8.88 10.03
C VAL A 192 -15.04 -10.34 10.10
N CYS A 193 -15.52 -10.87 8.98
CA CYS A 193 -15.89 -12.27 8.82
C CYS A 193 -14.91 -12.99 7.89
N PRO A 194 -14.54 -14.24 8.17
CA PRO A 194 -13.59 -14.98 7.34
C PRO A 194 -14.16 -15.40 5.98
N LEU A 195 -15.50 -15.51 5.87
CA LEU A 195 -16.22 -15.97 4.68
C LEU A 195 -17.28 -14.95 4.25
N ILE A 196 -17.55 -14.86 2.94
CA ILE A 196 -18.63 -14.02 2.38
C ILE A 196 -19.95 -14.76 2.43
N GLU A 197 -19.96 -16.05 2.07
CA GLU A 197 -21.09 -16.95 2.07
C GLU A 197 -20.86 -18.13 3.03
N GLU A 198 -21.93 -18.79 3.48
CA GLU A 198 -21.81 -19.97 4.34
C GLU A 198 -21.08 -21.11 3.63
N SER A 199 -20.14 -21.74 4.35
CA SER A 199 -19.49 -22.98 3.92
C SER A 199 -20.02 -24.13 4.75
N GLN A 200 -20.40 -25.21 4.11
CA GLN A 200 -20.87 -26.42 4.78
C GLN A 200 -19.79 -27.11 5.63
N GLU A 201 -18.53 -26.80 5.38
CA GLU A 201 -17.39 -27.40 6.08
C GLU A 201 -16.95 -26.64 7.33
N LEU A 202 -17.35 -25.36 7.46
CA LEU A 202 -16.94 -24.51 8.56
C LEU A 202 -18.18 -23.91 9.23
N ASP A 203 -18.40 -24.24 10.50
CA ASP A 203 -19.48 -23.70 11.34
C ASP A 203 -19.28 -22.19 11.67
N LEU A 204 -18.99 -21.40 10.63
CA LEU A 204 -18.70 -19.97 10.68
C LEU A 204 -19.79 -19.20 9.94
N LYS A 205 -20.48 -18.32 10.67
CA LYS A 205 -21.48 -17.43 10.06
C LYS A 205 -20.85 -16.53 9.01
N ALA A 206 -21.39 -16.58 7.81
CA ALA A 206 -20.95 -15.75 6.69
C ALA A 206 -21.17 -14.26 6.94
N ALA A 207 -20.45 -13.41 6.20
CA ALA A 207 -20.57 -11.95 6.30
C ALA A 207 -22.00 -11.48 6.01
N THR A 208 -22.69 -12.10 5.07
CA THR A 208 -24.08 -11.77 4.70
C THR A 208 -25.06 -11.99 5.85
N ASP A 209 -25.02 -13.16 6.52
CA ASP A 209 -25.92 -13.43 7.64
C ASP A 209 -25.59 -12.57 8.86
N ARG A 210 -24.29 -12.35 9.05
CA ARG A 210 -23.83 -11.46 10.11
C ARG A 210 -24.32 -10.02 9.88
N TYR A 211 -24.24 -9.53 8.65
CA TYR A 211 -24.77 -8.21 8.28
C TYR A 211 -26.26 -8.10 8.56
N ILE A 212 -27.07 -9.08 8.13
CA ILE A 212 -28.51 -9.10 8.38
C ILE A 212 -28.81 -9.06 9.88
N THR A 213 -28.10 -9.85 10.67
CA THR A 213 -28.28 -9.91 12.14
C THR A 213 -27.91 -8.58 12.80
N LEU A 214 -26.73 -8.04 12.49
CA LEU A 214 -26.25 -6.79 13.06
C LEU A 214 -27.11 -5.59 12.62
N ASN A 215 -27.55 -5.59 11.35
CA ASN A 215 -28.42 -4.53 10.83
C ASN A 215 -29.75 -4.47 11.57
N LYS A 216 -30.35 -5.62 11.95
CA LYS A 216 -31.55 -5.65 12.81
C LYS A 216 -31.30 -5.06 14.19
N ILE A 217 -30.11 -5.27 14.75
CA ILE A 217 -29.76 -4.80 16.10
C ILE A 217 -29.43 -3.30 16.13
N PHE A 218 -28.82 -2.78 15.05
CA PHE A 218 -28.33 -1.42 14.96
C PHE A 218 -29.15 -0.53 14.01
N LYS A 219 -30.33 -0.95 13.55
CA LYS A 219 -31.16 -0.35 12.49
C LYS A 219 -31.57 1.12 12.70
N ASN A 220 -31.32 1.71 13.86
CA ASN A 220 -31.67 3.08 14.21
C ASN A 220 -30.44 3.94 14.57
N LYS A 221 -29.27 3.63 13.99
CA LYS A 221 -28.03 4.35 14.36
C LYS A 221 -27.08 4.50 13.20
#